data_2b64e9424838f356154296d15a9b10a8
#
_entry.id   2b64e9424838f356154296d15a9b10a8
#
_cell.length_a   1.000
_cell.length_b   1.000
_cell.length_c   1.000
_cell.angle_alpha   90.00
_cell.angle_beta   90.00
_cell.angle_gamma   90.00
#
_symmetry.space_group_name_H-M   'P 1'
#
loop_
_entity.id
_entity.type
_entity.pdbx_description
1 polymer ?
#
loop_
_entity_poly.entity_id
_entity_poly.type
_entity_poly.pdbx_seq_one_letter_code
_entity_poly.pdbx_strand_id
1 'polypeptide(L)'
;MRFAHRHLLGIEHLSQSDITAILDLAETYVDLNRQSTKHSDVLSGLTQINMFFENSTRTQASFELAGKRLGADVMNMAMQASSIKKGETLIDTAMTLNAMHPDLLVVRHPHSGAVDLLAQKVNCAVLNAGDGKHEHPTQALLDALTIRRAKGRLHRLNIAICGDVAHSRVARSNLILLGKMENRIRLIGPPTLVPDHFAEFGAEIYDDMNEGLRDVDVVMMLRLQRERMDGGFIPSEREYYHRYGLDAAKLALAKSDAIVMHPGPMNRGVEIDGTLADDINRSVIQEQVEMGVAVRMAAMELLARNLREVA
;
A
#
# COMPACT_ATOMS: atom_id res chain seq x y z
N MET A 1 2.42 6.11 -23.72
CA MET A 1 1.41 6.96 -23.04
C MET A 1 2.15 7.78 -22.00
N ARG A 2 1.89 9.09 -21.87
CA ARG A 2 2.61 9.97 -20.93
C ARG A 2 1.94 9.86 -19.55
N PHE A 3 2.69 9.56 -18.50
CA PHE A 3 2.22 9.62 -17.10
C PHE A 3 2.21 11.10 -16.69
N ALA A 4 1.02 11.71 -16.61
CA ALA A 4 0.88 13.18 -16.51
C ALA A 4 0.76 13.71 -15.07
N HIS A 5 1.01 12.86 -14.05
CA HIS A 5 0.85 13.26 -12.65
C HIS A 5 2.15 13.86 -12.10
N ARG A 6 2.05 15.03 -11.45
CA ARG A 6 3.16 15.65 -10.72
C ARG A 6 3.46 14.96 -9.39
N HIS A 7 2.43 14.41 -8.75
CA HIS A 7 2.48 13.76 -7.44
C HIS A 7 1.78 12.41 -7.51
N LEU A 8 2.08 11.51 -6.58
CA LEU A 8 1.32 10.28 -6.32
C LEU A 8 0.72 10.34 -4.92
N LEU A 9 -0.45 10.98 -4.78
CA LEU A 9 -1.10 11.24 -3.49
C LEU A 9 -2.10 10.16 -3.11
N GLY A 10 -2.78 9.56 -4.10
CA GLY A 10 -3.78 8.51 -3.93
C GLY A 10 -4.00 7.74 -5.23
N ILE A 11 -4.82 6.72 -5.15
CA ILE A 11 -5.28 5.93 -6.31
C ILE A 11 -6.47 6.61 -7.02
N GLU A 12 -7.21 7.42 -6.28
CA GLU A 12 -8.43 8.04 -6.80
C GLU A 12 -8.22 8.80 -8.11
N HIS A 13 -7.10 9.50 -8.25
CA HIS A 13 -6.79 10.31 -9.43
C HIS A 13 -6.10 9.55 -10.57
N LEU A 14 -5.71 8.29 -10.35
CA LEU A 14 -5.10 7.47 -11.39
C LEU A 14 -6.17 6.83 -12.29
N SER A 15 -5.95 6.88 -13.60
CA SER A 15 -6.70 6.09 -14.57
C SER A 15 -6.23 4.62 -14.59
N GLN A 16 -7.01 3.74 -15.22
CA GLN A 16 -6.57 2.35 -15.48
C GLN A 16 -5.27 2.30 -16.28
N SER A 17 -5.09 3.22 -17.22
CA SER A 17 -3.86 3.33 -18.02
C SER A 17 -2.65 3.78 -17.20
N ASP A 18 -2.84 4.70 -16.21
CA ASP A 18 -1.77 5.11 -15.30
C ASP A 18 -1.34 3.96 -14.39
N ILE A 19 -2.32 3.25 -13.83
CA ILE A 19 -2.07 2.04 -13.03
C ILE A 19 -1.27 1.03 -13.85
N THR A 20 -1.73 0.72 -15.06
CA THR A 20 -1.06 -0.23 -15.95
C THR A 20 0.36 0.20 -16.27
N ALA A 21 0.59 1.48 -16.59
CA ALA A 21 1.92 2.01 -16.88
C ALA A 21 2.89 1.87 -15.69
N ILE A 22 2.41 2.13 -14.45
CA ILE A 22 3.22 1.91 -13.25
C ILE A 22 3.56 0.42 -13.09
N LEU A 23 2.56 -0.45 -13.25
CA LEU A 23 2.75 -1.90 -13.08
C LEU A 23 3.68 -2.48 -14.15
N ASP A 24 3.57 -2.04 -15.41
CA ASP A 24 4.42 -2.53 -16.50
C ASP A 24 5.88 -2.09 -16.32
N LEU A 25 6.10 -0.85 -15.90
CA LEU A 25 7.45 -0.40 -15.56
C LEU A 25 7.99 -1.14 -14.31
N ALA A 26 7.13 -1.41 -13.32
CA ALA A 26 7.53 -2.16 -12.13
C ALA A 26 7.98 -3.59 -12.45
N GLU A 27 7.42 -4.26 -13.48
CA GLU A 27 7.89 -5.59 -13.93
C GLU A 27 9.37 -5.53 -14.33
N THR A 28 9.81 -4.51 -15.04
CA THR A 28 11.22 -4.37 -15.43
C THR A 28 12.12 -4.22 -14.20
N TYR A 29 11.61 -3.57 -13.15
CA TYR A 29 12.33 -3.44 -11.89
C TYR A 29 12.29 -4.70 -11.01
N VAL A 30 11.29 -5.55 -11.13
CA VAL A 30 11.34 -6.89 -10.52
C VAL A 30 12.50 -7.66 -11.10
N ASP A 31 12.67 -7.64 -12.43
CA ASP A 31 13.76 -8.34 -13.11
C ASP A 31 15.14 -7.75 -12.73
N LEU A 32 15.26 -6.42 -12.68
CA LEU A 32 16.49 -5.75 -12.22
C LEU A 32 16.81 -6.13 -10.77
N ASN A 33 15.81 -6.17 -9.88
CA ASN A 33 16.00 -6.47 -8.46
C ASN A 33 16.47 -7.92 -8.20
N ARG A 34 16.32 -8.81 -9.16
CA ARG A 34 16.76 -10.22 -9.10
C ARG A 34 18.16 -10.44 -9.68
N GLN A 35 18.74 -9.43 -10.35
CA GLN A 35 20.09 -9.51 -10.91
C GLN A 35 21.15 -9.33 -9.82
N SER A 36 22.39 -9.69 -10.14
CA SER A 36 23.55 -9.45 -9.25
C SER A 36 23.82 -7.95 -9.07
N THR A 37 23.74 -7.16 -10.14
CA THR A 37 23.83 -5.69 -10.11
C THR A 37 22.44 -5.09 -10.13
N LYS A 38 22.03 -4.49 -9.02
CA LYS A 38 20.68 -3.95 -8.79
C LYS A 38 20.70 -2.42 -8.84
N HIS A 39 21.22 -1.86 -9.89
CA HIS A 39 21.44 -0.42 -10.01
C HIS A 39 20.96 0.12 -11.35
N SER A 40 20.44 1.34 -11.33
CA SER A 40 20.03 2.13 -12.47
C SER A 40 20.36 3.60 -12.19
N ASP A 41 20.76 4.37 -13.20
CA ASP A 41 21.15 5.78 -13.08
C ASP A 41 20.00 6.75 -13.41
N VAL A 42 18.74 6.26 -13.48
CA VAL A 42 17.60 7.09 -13.94
C VAL A 42 17.28 8.26 -13.01
N LEU A 43 17.65 8.19 -11.74
CA LEU A 43 17.55 9.29 -10.77
C LEU A 43 18.91 9.87 -10.35
N SER A 44 19.96 9.60 -11.10
CA SER A 44 21.27 10.16 -10.81
C SER A 44 21.23 11.69 -10.82
N GLY A 45 21.78 12.32 -9.77
CA GLY A 45 21.76 13.75 -9.53
C GLY A 45 20.46 14.31 -8.96
N LEU A 46 19.45 13.47 -8.69
CA LEU A 46 18.20 13.87 -8.02
C LEU A 46 18.24 13.52 -6.53
N THR A 47 17.63 14.39 -5.73
CA THR A 47 17.55 14.24 -4.27
C THR A 47 16.18 13.73 -3.84
N GLN A 48 16.16 12.63 -3.11
CA GLN A 48 14.98 12.06 -2.46
C GLN A 48 15.04 12.28 -0.96
N ILE A 49 13.97 12.88 -0.39
CA ILE A 49 13.82 13.03 1.07
C ILE A 49 12.66 12.16 1.54
N ASN A 50 12.90 11.28 2.52
CA ASN A 50 11.89 10.46 3.17
C ASN A 50 11.51 11.09 4.52
N MET A 51 10.27 11.59 4.63
CA MET A 51 9.69 12.22 5.84
C MET A 51 8.66 11.29 6.47
N PHE A 52 9.01 10.64 7.56
CA PHE A 52 8.12 9.72 8.25
C PHE A 52 7.72 10.26 9.62
N PHE A 53 6.48 10.72 9.74
CA PHE A 53 5.87 11.20 11.00
C PHE A 53 5.24 10.05 11.81
N GLU A 54 5.13 8.88 11.21
CA GLU A 54 4.62 7.64 11.81
C GLU A 54 5.65 6.52 11.54
N ASN A 55 5.97 5.74 12.56
CA ASN A 55 6.95 4.66 12.44
C ASN A 55 6.54 3.62 11.38
N SER A 56 7.43 3.31 10.48
CA SER A 56 7.23 2.27 9.47
C SER A 56 8.55 1.78 8.88
N THR A 57 9.17 0.82 9.56
CA THR A 57 10.45 0.25 9.14
C THR A 57 10.41 -0.30 7.71
N ARG A 58 9.41 -1.11 7.36
CA ARG A 58 9.29 -1.70 6.02
C ARG A 58 9.11 -0.66 4.92
N THR A 59 8.17 0.28 5.10
CA THR A 59 7.87 1.27 4.07
C THR A 59 9.06 2.21 3.87
N GLN A 60 9.67 2.68 4.94
CA GLN A 60 10.85 3.54 4.88
C GLN A 60 12.02 2.84 4.21
N ALA A 61 12.39 1.64 4.68
CA ALA A 61 13.48 0.86 4.09
C ALA A 61 13.25 0.56 2.59
N SER A 62 11.99 0.28 2.21
CA SER A 62 11.66 0.00 0.80
C SER A 62 11.77 1.24 -0.09
N PHE A 63 11.37 2.44 0.37
CA PHE A 63 11.57 3.68 -0.37
C PHE A 63 13.05 4.09 -0.42
N GLU A 64 13.78 3.91 0.68
CA GLU A 64 15.23 4.15 0.70
C GLU A 64 15.95 3.26 -0.30
N LEU A 65 15.64 1.95 -0.26
CA LEU A 65 16.24 0.98 -1.17
C LEU A 65 15.90 1.28 -2.63
N ALA A 66 14.65 1.66 -2.91
CA ALA A 66 14.21 2.01 -4.26
C ALA A 66 14.98 3.22 -4.80
N GLY A 67 15.10 4.31 -4.03
CA GLY A 67 15.85 5.50 -4.47
C GLY A 67 17.32 5.22 -4.70
N LYS A 68 17.97 4.50 -3.78
CA LYS A 68 19.38 4.10 -3.94
C LYS A 68 19.63 3.22 -5.16
N ARG A 69 18.70 2.29 -5.48
CA ARG A 69 18.80 1.47 -6.70
C ARG A 69 18.60 2.27 -7.98
N LEU A 70 17.88 3.37 -7.91
CA LEU A 70 17.69 4.30 -9.04
C LEU A 70 18.79 5.35 -9.17
N GLY A 71 19.77 5.37 -8.26
CA GLY A 71 20.91 6.31 -8.29
C GLY A 71 20.60 7.65 -7.64
N ALA A 72 19.52 7.81 -6.88
CA ALA A 72 19.20 9.06 -6.18
C ALA A 72 20.05 9.26 -4.93
N ASP A 73 20.29 10.53 -4.56
CA ASP A 73 20.78 10.92 -3.24
C ASP A 73 19.63 10.84 -2.24
N VAL A 74 19.65 9.84 -1.36
CA VAL A 74 18.52 9.54 -0.44
C VAL A 74 18.82 10.01 0.97
N MET A 75 17.94 10.84 1.52
CA MET A 75 17.98 11.30 2.91
C MET A 75 16.73 10.83 3.68
N ASN A 76 16.93 10.18 4.82
CA ASN A 76 15.86 9.80 5.74
C ASN A 76 15.78 10.78 6.90
N MET A 77 14.59 11.31 7.17
CA MET A 77 14.34 12.20 8.30
C MET A 77 13.44 11.53 9.34
N ALA A 78 13.98 11.38 10.54
CA ALA A 78 13.22 10.90 11.71
C ALA A 78 12.46 12.09 12.34
N MET A 79 11.25 12.36 11.83
CA MET A 79 10.45 13.54 12.22
C MET A 79 10.01 13.54 13.68
N GLN A 80 9.84 12.36 14.29
CA GLN A 80 9.45 12.25 15.72
C GLN A 80 10.52 12.75 16.69
N ALA A 81 11.76 12.86 16.27
CA ALA A 81 12.88 13.19 17.15
C ALA A 81 13.32 14.68 17.13
N SER A 82 12.98 15.44 16.09
CA SER A 82 13.66 16.75 15.89
C SER A 82 12.78 17.99 15.98
N SER A 83 11.90 18.25 15.00
CA SER A 83 11.30 19.59 14.83
C SER A 83 9.95 19.74 15.55
N ILE A 84 9.12 18.66 15.55
CA ILE A 84 7.77 18.68 16.16
C ILE A 84 7.82 18.96 17.66
N LYS A 85 8.85 18.47 18.36
CA LYS A 85 9.06 18.76 19.80
C LYS A 85 9.36 20.23 20.09
N LYS A 86 9.75 21.02 19.06
CA LYS A 86 10.02 22.45 19.18
C LYS A 86 8.85 23.33 18.77
N GLY A 87 7.67 22.75 18.44
CA GLY A 87 6.49 23.49 18.04
C GLY A 87 6.44 23.89 16.55
N GLU A 88 7.35 23.35 15.71
CA GLU A 88 7.33 23.58 14.27
C GLU A 88 6.13 22.88 13.62
N THR A 89 5.43 23.59 12.74
CA THR A 89 4.29 22.99 12.01
C THR A 89 4.75 22.11 10.86
N LEU A 90 3.86 21.23 10.38
CA LEU A 90 4.09 20.43 9.18
C LEU A 90 4.47 21.29 7.97
N ILE A 91 3.81 22.45 7.82
CA ILE A 91 4.06 23.38 6.70
C ILE A 91 5.43 24.02 6.83
N ASP A 92 5.84 24.49 8.03
CA ASP A 92 7.15 25.10 8.25
C ASP A 92 8.28 24.11 7.93
N THR A 93 8.13 22.87 8.40
CA THR A 93 9.07 21.79 8.07
C THR A 93 9.15 21.54 6.57
N ALA A 94 8.00 21.46 5.88
CA ALA A 94 7.95 21.26 4.44
C ALA A 94 8.59 22.42 3.66
N MET A 95 8.34 23.68 4.07
CA MET A 95 8.93 24.86 3.44
C MET A 95 10.45 24.93 3.66
N THR A 96 10.93 24.55 4.83
CA THR A 96 12.36 24.45 5.13
C THR A 96 13.04 23.44 4.22
N LEU A 97 12.45 22.26 4.04
CA LEU A 97 12.98 21.24 3.15
C LEU A 97 12.85 21.64 1.68
N ASN A 98 11.77 22.29 1.29
CA ASN A 98 11.58 22.79 -0.07
C ASN A 98 12.67 23.80 -0.48
N ALA A 99 13.18 24.59 0.48
CA ALA A 99 14.28 25.52 0.27
C ALA A 99 15.65 24.81 0.03
N MET A 100 15.73 23.51 0.31
CA MET A 100 16.90 22.67 -0.01
C MET A 100 16.82 22.07 -1.42
N HIS A 101 15.76 22.41 -2.18
CA HIS A 101 15.51 21.96 -3.56
C HIS A 101 15.51 20.43 -3.75
N PRO A 102 14.76 19.65 -2.96
CA PRO A 102 14.61 18.22 -3.26
C PRO A 102 13.80 18.03 -4.54
N ASP A 103 14.01 16.90 -5.22
CA ASP A 103 13.26 16.51 -6.40
C ASP A 103 12.05 15.61 -6.06
N LEU A 104 12.24 14.73 -5.07
CA LEU A 104 11.24 13.77 -4.61
C LEU A 104 11.08 13.84 -3.09
N LEU A 105 9.84 13.97 -2.64
CA LEU A 105 9.49 13.97 -1.24
C LEU A 105 8.53 12.80 -0.94
N VAL A 106 8.98 11.84 -0.15
CA VAL A 106 8.20 10.69 0.30
C VAL A 106 7.67 10.97 1.69
N VAL A 107 6.34 11.04 1.84
CA VAL A 107 5.73 11.48 3.08
C VAL A 107 4.81 10.41 3.65
N ARG A 108 4.98 10.10 4.95
CA ARG A 108 4.06 9.30 5.74
C ARG A 108 3.59 10.06 6.96
N HIS A 109 2.27 10.20 7.13
CA HIS A 109 1.69 11.01 8.19
C HIS A 109 0.53 10.30 8.91
N PRO A 110 0.34 10.50 10.26
CA PRO A 110 -0.78 9.89 10.99
C PRO A 110 -2.15 10.50 10.67
N HIS A 111 -2.21 11.72 10.09
CA HIS A 111 -3.47 12.38 9.76
C HIS A 111 -3.76 12.33 8.26
N SER A 112 -5.02 12.00 7.93
CA SER A 112 -5.53 12.01 6.56
C SER A 112 -5.50 13.42 5.96
N GLY A 113 -5.12 13.55 4.67
CA GLY A 113 -5.03 14.82 3.95
C GLY A 113 -3.76 15.64 4.22
N ALA A 114 -2.93 15.24 5.19
CA ALA A 114 -1.68 15.97 5.48
C ALA A 114 -0.70 15.96 4.31
N VAL A 115 -0.65 14.87 3.54
CA VAL A 115 0.23 14.74 2.38
C VAL A 115 -0.24 15.62 1.23
N ASP A 116 -1.56 15.73 1.02
CA ASP A 116 -2.15 16.62 0.01
C ASP A 116 -1.88 18.09 0.33
N LEU A 117 -2.06 18.48 1.59
CA LEU A 117 -1.74 19.84 2.04
C LEU A 117 -0.28 20.18 1.79
N LEU A 118 0.63 19.24 2.08
CA LEU A 118 2.06 19.42 1.87
C LEU A 118 2.41 19.53 0.38
N ALA A 119 1.80 18.70 -0.47
CA ALA A 119 2.02 18.72 -1.92
C ALA A 119 1.68 20.08 -2.57
N GLN A 120 0.71 20.82 -2.00
CA GLN A 120 0.35 22.18 -2.45
C GLN A 120 1.38 23.25 -2.06
N LYS A 121 2.33 22.94 -1.16
CA LYS A 121 3.28 23.92 -0.58
C LYS A 121 4.72 23.69 -1.03
N VAL A 122 5.00 22.63 -1.77
CA VAL A 122 6.36 22.29 -2.21
C VAL A 122 6.46 22.27 -3.73
N ASN A 123 7.69 22.48 -4.23
CA ASN A 123 7.97 22.52 -5.67
C ASN A 123 8.41 21.16 -6.24
N CYS A 124 8.69 20.17 -5.38
CA CYS A 124 9.11 18.83 -5.78
C CYS A 124 7.92 17.88 -6.02
N ALA A 125 8.18 16.71 -6.57
CA ALA A 125 7.19 15.64 -6.63
C ALA A 125 6.97 15.00 -5.26
N VAL A 126 5.71 14.72 -4.90
CA VAL A 126 5.33 14.13 -3.61
C VAL A 126 4.75 12.74 -3.81
N LEU A 127 5.25 11.77 -3.01
CA LEU A 127 4.72 10.42 -2.92
C LEU A 127 4.12 10.17 -1.54
N ASN A 128 2.85 9.76 -1.52
CA ASN A 128 2.16 9.38 -0.30
C ASN A 128 2.60 7.96 0.13
N ALA A 129 3.33 7.86 1.24
CA ALA A 129 3.74 6.59 1.86
C ALA A 129 2.76 6.12 2.96
N GLY A 130 1.56 6.71 2.97
CA GLY A 130 0.44 6.41 3.87
C GLY A 130 0.07 7.60 4.75
N ASP A 131 -1.19 8.06 4.64
CA ASP A 131 -1.72 9.16 5.43
C ASP A 131 -3.00 8.73 6.18
N GLY A 132 -2.94 8.75 7.50
CA GLY A 132 -4.06 8.42 8.40
C GLY A 132 -4.77 7.11 8.05
N LYS A 133 -6.09 7.21 7.85
CA LYS A 133 -6.96 6.14 7.36
C LYS A 133 -7.34 6.33 5.88
N HIS A 134 -6.72 7.31 5.19
CA HIS A 134 -7.09 7.76 3.86
C HIS A 134 -6.53 6.84 2.77
N GLU A 135 -5.24 6.98 2.41
CA GLU A 135 -4.66 6.20 1.32
C GLU A 135 -3.21 5.74 1.59
N HIS A 136 -2.82 4.68 0.90
CA HIS A 136 -1.45 4.21 0.76
C HIS A 136 -1.24 3.68 -0.67
N PRO A 137 -1.11 4.58 -1.66
CA PRO A 137 -1.19 4.22 -3.08
C PRO A 137 -0.15 3.18 -3.50
N THR A 138 1.10 3.29 -3.03
CA THR A 138 2.13 2.31 -3.38
C THR A 138 1.89 0.93 -2.76
N GLN A 139 1.07 0.82 -1.70
CA GLN A 139 0.65 -0.48 -1.17
C GLN A 139 -0.39 -1.12 -2.10
N ALA A 140 -1.42 -0.40 -2.52
CA ALA A 140 -2.40 -0.95 -3.46
C ALA A 140 -1.76 -1.33 -4.80
N LEU A 141 -0.80 -0.55 -5.28
CA LEU A 141 -0.07 -0.85 -6.52
C LEU A 141 0.81 -2.12 -6.39
N LEU A 142 1.50 -2.31 -5.26
CA LEU A 142 2.27 -3.54 -5.06
C LEU A 142 1.38 -4.77 -4.87
N ASP A 143 0.23 -4.60 -4.21
CA ASP A 143 -0.78 -5.66 -4.08
C ASP A 143 -1.32 -6.04 -5.46
N ALA A 144 -1.65 -5.06 -6.30
CA ALA A 144 -2.08 -5.25 -7.68
C ALA A 144 -1.02 -5.97 -8.54
N LEU A 145 0.26 -5.57 -8.42
CA LEU A 145 1.36 -6.24 -9.13
C LEU A 145 1.50 -7.69 -8.68
N THR A 146 1.40 -7.95 -7.38
CA THR A 146 1.45 -9.31 -6.81
C THR A 146 0.31 -10.17 -7.35
N ILE A 147 -0.92 -9.64 -7.35
CA ILE A 147 -2.09 -10.34 -7.91
C ILE A 147 -1.89 -10.62 -9.40
N ARG A 148 -1.46 -9.61 -10.18
CA ARG A 148 -1.24 -9.76 -11.62
C ARG A 148 -0.23 -10.87 -11.92
N ARG A 149 0.86 -10.94 -11.17
CA ARG A 149 1.89 -11.97 -11.34
C ARG A 149 1.39 -13.37 -10.94
N ALA A 150 0.70 -13.47 -9.82
CA ALA A 150 0.23 -14.76 -9.31
C ALA A 150 -0.96 -15.32 -10.12
N LYS A 151 -1.85 -14.45 -10.63
CA LYS A 151 -3.09 -14.87 -11.33
C LYS A 151 -3.01 -14.70 -12.86
N GLY A 152 -1.92 -14.13 -13.40
CA GLY A 152 -1.76 -13.85 -14.83
C GLY A 152 -2.67 -12.71 -15.36
N ARG A 153 -3.49 -12.11 -14.51
CA ARG A 153 -4.40 -11.01 -14.85
C ARG A 153 -4.74 -10.16 -13.61
N LEU A 154 -5.27 -8.95 -13.83
CA LEU A 154 -5.70 -8.04 -12.76
C LEU A 154 -7.16 -7.55 -12.96
N HIS A 155 -7.95 -8.27 -13.71
CA HIS A 155 -9.35 -7.95 -13.95
C HIS A 155 -10.22 -9.20 -13.85
N ARG A 156 -11.53 -9.01 -13.57
CA ARG A 156 -12.52 -10.10 -13.47
C ARG A 156 -12.12 -11.18 -12.48
N LEU A 157 -11.55 -10.76 -11.34
CA LEU A 157 -11.25 -11.63 -10.20
C LEU A 157 -12.30 -11.37 -9.09
N ASN A 158 -12.58 -12.40 -8.30
CA ASN A 158 -13.30 -12.27 -7.04
C ASN A 158 -12.26 -12.10 -5.94
N ILE A 159 -12.26 -10.97 -5.26
CA ILE A 159 -11.24 -10.61 -4.25
C ILE A 159 -11.91 -10.36 -2.93
N ALA A 160 -11.55 -11.12 -1.91
CA ALA A 160 -11.98 -10.90 -0.54
C ALA A 160 -10.95 -10.07 0.22
N ILE A 161 -11.39 -8.98 0.85
CA ILE A 161 -10.60 -8.16 1.79
C ILE A 161 -11.22 -8.37 3.17
N CYS A 162 -10.48 -9.01 4.06
CA CYS A 162 -11.00 -9.53 5.33
C CYS A 162 -10.40 -8.82 6.53
N GLY A 163 -11.22 -8.37 7.46
CA GLY A 163 -10.79 -7.87 8.76
C GLY A 163 -11.12 -6.41 9.02
N ASP A 164 -10.16 -5.64 9.52
CA ASP A 164 -10.34 -4.24 9.94
C ASP A 164 -10.30 -3.28 8.75
N VAL A 165 -11.41 -3.15 8.04
CA VAL A 165 -11.58 -2.25 6.89
C VAL A 165 -11.69 -0.79 7.34
N ALA A 166 -12.47 -0.52 8.40
CA ALA A 166 -12.79 0.82 8.88
C ALA A 166 -11.54 1.66 9.25
N HIS A 167 -10.47 1.02 9.74
CA HIS A 167 -9.26 1.70 10.14
C HIS A 167 -8.09 1.51 9.14
N SER A 168 -8.34 0.82 8.01
CA SER A 168 -7.29 0.42 7.07
C SER A 168 -7.25 1.30 5.82
N ARG A 169 -6.24 2.17 5.74
CA ARG A 169 -5.90 2.87 4.48
C ARG A 169 -5.53 1.91 3.35
N VAL A 170 -5.03 0.71 3.68
CA VAL A 170 -4.71 -0.33 2.69
C VAL A 170 -5.99 -0.87 2.06
N ALA A 171 -7.01 -1.17 2.88
CA ALA A 171 -8.31 -1.59 2.36
C ALA A 171 -8.90 -0.53 1.41
N ARG A 172 -8.87 0.75 1.82
CA ARG A 172 -9.42 1.85 1.02
C ARG A 172 -8.72 1.99 -0.33
N SER A 173 -7.37 2.04 -0.34
CA SER A 173 -6.62 2.15 -1.60
C SER A 173 -6.83 0.93 -2.50
N ASN A 174 -6.92 -0.28 -1.93
CA ASN A 174 -7.21 -1.50 -2.70
C ASN A 174 -8.65 -1.50 -3.26
N LEU A 175 -9.65 -1.05 -2.48
CA LEU A 175 -11.02 -0.90 -2.97
C LEU A 175 -11.08 -0.03 -4.23
N ILE A 176 -10.42 1.13 -4.19
CA ILE A 176 -10.40 2.06 -5.31
C ILE A 176 -9.65 1.45 -6.51
N LEU A 177 -8.44 0.90 -6.30
CA LEU A 177 -7.62 0.35 -7.38
C LEU A 177 -8.28 -0.87 -8.03
N LEU A 178 -8.66 -1.85 -7.22
CA LEU A 178 -9.18 -3.12 -7.72
C LEU A 178 -10.57 -2.94 -8.34
N GLY A 179 -11.38 -2.00 -7.84
CA GLY A 179 -12.63 -1.59 -8.47
C GLY A 179 -12.42 -0.97 -9.83
N LYS A 180 -11.46 -0.02 -9.97
CA LYS A 180 -11.06 0.54 -11.26
C LYS A 180 -10.59 -0.51 -12.26
N MET A 181 -9.97 -1.59 -11.78
CA MET A 181 -9.52 -2.71 -12.60
C MET A 181 -10.60 -3.78 -12.82
N GLU A 182 -11.88 -3.44 -12.62
CA GLU A 182 -13.05 -4.27 -12.92
C GLU A 182 -13.09 -5.62 -12.16
N ASN A 183 -12.66 -5.65 -10.91
CA ASN A 183 -12.77 -6.81 -10.06
C ASN A 183 -14.04 -6.75 -9.19
N ARG A 184 -14.57 -7.92 -8.81
CA ARG A 184 -15.60 -8.03 -7.76
C ARG A 184 -14.93 -8.08 -6.40
N ILE A 185 -15.28 -7.13 -5.54
CA ILE A 185 -14.66 -7.00 -4.22
C ILE A 185 -15.67 -7.38 -3.16
N ARG A 186 -15.26 -8.23 -2.24
CA ARG A 186 -16.01 -8.60 -1.05
C ARG A 186 -15.26 -8.11 0.17
N LEU A 187 -15.97 -7.41 1.03
CA LEU A 187 -15.47 -7.00 2.34
C LEU A 187 -16.05 -7.94 3.38
N ILE A 188 -15.17 -8.56 4.16
CA ILE A 188 -15.58 -9.59 5.13
C ILE A 188 -15.07 -9.20 6.51
N GLY A 189 -15.99 -9.11 7.48
CA GLY A 189 -15.62 -8.83 8.87
C GLY A 189 -16.82 -8.47 9.73
N PRO A 190 -16.62 -8.26 11.04
CA PRO A 190 -17.70 -7.84 11.92
C PRO A 190 -18.24 -6.46 11.48
N PRO A 191 -19.54 -6.19 11.62
CA PRO A 191 -20.15 -4.90 11.25
C PRO A 191 -19.47 -3.68 11.89
N THR A 192 -18.86 -3.86 13.06
CA THR A 192 -18.08 -2.81 13.74
C THR A 192 -16.80 -2.42 13.00
N LEU A 193 -16.24 -3.32 12.18
CA LEU A 193 -15.01 -3.14 11.41
C LEU A 193 -15.25 -3.03 9.90
N VAL A 194 -16.44 -3.41 9.42
CA VAL A 194 -16.85 -3.30 8.01
C VAL A 194 -18.20 -2.58 7.96
N PRO A 195 -18.23 -1.24 8.13
CA PRO A 195 -19.45 -0.47 8.05
C PRO A 195 -20.10 -0.50 6.66
N ASP A 196 -21.43 -0.49 6.60
CA ASP A 196 -22.25 -0.63 5.38
C ASP A 196 -21.94 0.43 4.30
N HIS A 197 -21.50 1.63 4.69
CA HIS A 197 -21.17 2.68 3.71
C HIS A 197 -20.04 2.30 2.74
N PHE A 198 -19.24 1.27 3.06
CA PHE A 198 -18.25 0.76 2.10
C PHE A 198 -18.86 0.09 0.87
N ALA A 199 -20.14 -0.26 0.89
CA ALA A 199 -20.87 -0.71 -0.29
C ALA A 199 -20.95 0.38 -1.39
N GLU A 200 -20.86 1.66 -1.04
CA GLU A 200 -20.83 2.78 -1.99
C GLU A 200 -19.59 2.74 -2.91
N PHE A 201 -18.52 2.04 -2.51
CA PHE A 201 -17.37 1.76 -3.36
C PHE A 201 -17.58 0.57 -4.31
N GLY A 202 -18.80 0.04 -4.41
CA GLY A 202 -19.14 -1.10 -5.27
C GLY A 202 -18.72 -2.47 -4.70
N ALA A 203 -18.42 -2.55 -3.41
CA ALA A 203 -18.07 -3.79 -2.74
C ALA A 203 -19.33 -4.50 -2.16
N GLU A 204 -19.30 -5.83 -2.17
CA GLU A 204 -20.26 -6.68 -1.46
C GLU A 204 -19.79 -6.85 0.00
N ILE A 205 -20.66 -6.70 0.98
CA ILE A 205 -20.33 -6.82 2.41
C ILE A 205 -20.83 -8.14 2.96
N TYR A 206 -19.98 -8.82 3.72
CA TYR A 206 -20.26 -10.10 4.37
C TYR A 206 -19.85 -10.04 5.84
N ASP A 207 -20.71 -10.50 6.73
CA ASP A 207 -20.44 -10.70 8.17
C ASP A 207 -20.13 -12.17 8.51
N ASP A 208 -20.22 -13.07 7.54
CA ASP A 208 -19.83 -14.48 7.61
C ASP A 208 -18.64 -14.76 6.68
N MET A 209 -17.55 -15.24 7.26
CA MET A 209 -16.32 -15.57 6.53
C MET A 209 -16.53 -16.75 5.56
N ASN A 210 -17.37 -17.72 5.94
CA ASN A 210 -17.61 -18.89 5.10
C ASN A 210 -18.43 -18.55 3.84
N GLU A 211 -19.35 -17.61 3.94
CA GLU A 211 -20.11 -17.14 2.78
C GLU A 211 -19.26 -16.25 1.89
N GLY A 212 -18.55 -15.29 2.49
CA GLY A 212 -17.75 -14.31 1.77
C GLY A 212 -16.58 -14.90 1.00
N LEU A 213 -15.99 -16.02 1.49
CA LEU A 213 -14.83 -16.66 0.84
C LEU A 213 -15.18 -17.60 -0.30
N ARG A 214 -16.47 -17.95 -0.54
CA ARG A 214 -16.83 -18.91 -1.59
C ARG A 214 -16.36 -18.44 -2.98
N ASP A 215 -15.59 -19.28 -3.65
CA ASP A 215 -15.12 -19.08 -5.03
C ASP A 215 -14.32 -17.79 -5.25
N VAL A 216 -13.65 -17.26 -4.23
CA VAL A 216 -12.73 -16.11 -4.42
C VAL A 216 -11.40 -16.55 -5.00
N ASP A 217 -10.79 -15.67 -5.79
CA ASP A 217 -9.48 -15.85 -6.41
C ASP A 217 -8.34 -15.38 -5.48
N VAL A 218 -8.63 -14.39 -4.64
CA VAL A 218 -7.65 -13.73 -3.77
C VAL A 218 -8.26 -13.47 -2.40
N VAL A 219 -7.56 -13.84 -1.34
CA VAL A 219 -7.92 -13.54 0.05
C VAL A 219 -6.86 -12.60 0.62
N MET A 220 -7.25 -11.34 0.84
CA MET A 220 -6.40 -10.32 1.45
C MET A 220 -6.80 -10.14 2.91
N MET A 221 -5.95 -10.60 3.83
CA MET A 221 -6.17 -10.41 5.26
C MET A 221 -5.63 -9.07 5.73
N LEU A 222 -6.37 -8.37 6.57
CA LEU A 222 -5.98 -7.11 7.17
C LEU A 222 -5.61 -7.30 8.64
N ARG A 223 -4.56 -6.61 9.08
CA ARG A 223 -4.19 -6.56 10.48
C ARG A 223 -5.25 -5.84 11.32
N LEU A 224 -5.60 -6.36 12.48
CA LEU A 224 -6.35 -5.62 13.49
C LEU A 224 -5.51 -4.43 14.00
N GLN A 225 -5.97 -3.21 13.75
CA GLN A 225 -5.26 -1.98 14.09
C GLN A 225 -5.68 -1.45 15.47
N ARG A 226 -5.35 -2.19 16.53
CA ARG A 226 -5.75 -1.88 17.92
C ARG A 226 -5.33 -0.49 18.36
N GLU A 227 -4.18 -0.03 17.90
CA GLU A 227 -3.67 1.30 18.15
C GLU A 227 -4.52 2.44 17.58
N ARG A 228 -5.52 2.10 16.75
CA ARG A 228 -6.47 3.02 16.12
C ARG A 228 -7.91 2.79 16.58
N MET A 229 -8.11 1.84 17.49
CA MET A 229 -9.43 1.48 18.03
C MET A 229 -9.60 2.10 19.42
N ASP A 230 -10.50 3.08 19.52
CA ASP A 230 -10.94 3.61 20.79
C ASP A 230 -12.27 2.94 21.17
N GLY A 231 -12.21 1.83 21.96
CA GLY A 231 -13.39 1.11 22.46
C GLY A 231 -13.49 -0.36 22.06
N GLY A 232 -14.66 -0.96 22.30
CA GLY A 232 -14.94 -2.39 22.16
C GLY A 232 -15.35 -2.81 20.74
N PHE A 233 -14.49 -2.68 19.74
CA PHE A 233 -14.77 -3.08 18.36
C PHE A 233 -14.83 -4.60 18.17
N ILE A 234 -14.13 -5.35 19.01
CA ILE A 234 -14.15 -6.82 19.03
C ILE A 234 -14.27 -7.32 20.46
N PRO A 235 -15.00 -8.42 20.72
CA PRO A 235 -15.15 -8.97 22.06
C PRO A 235 -13.83 -9.50 22.65
N SER A 236 -13.10 -10.29 21.86
CA SER A 236 -11.76 -10.82 22.18
C SER A 236 -11.05 -11.27 20.92
N GLU A 237 -9.70 -11.41 20.99
CA GLU A 237 -8.90 -11.96 19.90
C GLU A 237 -9.26 -13.40 19.56
N ARG A 238 -9.55 -14.20 20.60
CA ARG A 238 -9.91 -15.60 20.41
C ARG A 238 -11.23 -15.73 19.66
N GLU A 239 -12.23 -14.93 19.99
CA GLU A 239 -13.50 -14.93 19.29
C GLU A 239 -13.36 -14.38 17.88
N TYR A 240 -12.57 -13.31 17.72
CA TYR A 240 -12.27 -12.77 16.42
C TYR A 240 -11.58 -13.82 15.53
N TYR A 241 -10.54 -14.52 16.03
CA TYR A 241 -9.86 -15.58 15.26
C TYR A 241 -10.85 -16.70 14.87
N HIS A 242 -11.68 -17.12 15.79
CA HIS A 242 -12.67 -18.18 15.53
C HIS A 242 -13.60 -17.81 14.39
N ARG A 243 -14.10 -16.57 14.36
CA ARG A 243 -15.05 -16.10 13.34
C ARG A 243 -14.37 -15.61 12.06
N TYR A 244 -13.34 -14.79 12.17
CA TYR A 244 -12.75 -14.01 11.08
C TYR A 244 -11.25 -14.27 10.84
N GLY A 245 -10.59 -15.07 11.66
CA GLY A 245 -9.23 -15.54 11.40
C GLY A 245 -9.21 -16.54 10.25
N LEU A 246 -8.28 -16.36 9.30
CA LEU A 246 -8.12 -17.27 8.18
C LEU A 246 -7.30 -18.51 8.60
N ASP A 247 -7.89 -19.66 8.46
CA ASP A 247 -7.29 -20.98 8.63
C ASP A 247 -7.44 -21.83 7.36
N ALA A 248 -6.87 -23.01 7.35
CA ALA A 248 -6.92 -23.91 6.18
C ALA A 248 -8.33 -24.34 5.81
N ALA A 249 -9.23 -24.52 6.80
CA ALA A 249 -10.61 -24.93 6.56
C ALA A 249 -11.42 -23.82 5.86
N LYS A 250 -11.27 -22.57 6.31
CA LYS A 250 -11.90 -21.42 5.67
C LYS A 250 -11.29 -21.14 4.29
N LEU A 251 -9.95 -21.25 4.13
CA LEU A 251 -9.34 -21.09 2.81
C LEU A 251 -9.78 -22.15 1.81
N ALA A 252 -10.14 -23.34 2.26
CA ALA A 252 -10.67 -24.40 1.37
C ALA A 252 -12.01 -24.04 0.70
N LEU A 253 -12.73 -23.02 1.20
CA LEU A 253 -13.96 -22.50 0.58
C LEU A 253 -13.68 -21.61 -0.64
N ALA A 254 -12.50 -21.03 -0.70
CA ALA A 254 -12.02 -20.28 -1.86
C ALA A 254 -11.62 -21.25 -2.99
N LYS A 255 -11.32 -20.70 -4.16
CA LYS A 255 -10.82 -21.52 -5.28
C LYS A 255 -9.55 -22.27 -4.89
N SER A 256 -9.34 -23.44 -5.48
CA SER A 256 -8.18 -24.31 -5.20
C SER A 256 -6.84 -23.61 -5.49
N ASP A 257 -6.83 -22.63 -6.41
CA ASP A 257 -5.68 -21.78 -6.76
C ASP A 257 -5.72 -20.39 -6.12
N ALA A 258 -6.63 -20.14 -5.17
CA ALA A 258 -6.70 -18.85 -4.48
C ALA A 258 -5.41 -18.54 -3.73
N ILE A 259 -4.97 -17.30 -3.82
CA ILE A 259 -3.79 -16.79 -3.12
C ILE A 259 -4.15 -16.05 -1.85
N VAL A 260 -3.24 -16.08 -0.87
CA VAL A 260 -3.38 -15.39 0.41
C VAL A 260 -2.39 -14.24 0.48
N MET A 261 -2.88 -13.06 0.82
CA MET A 261 -2.13 -11.81 0.93
C MET A 261 -2.28 -11.16 2.31
N HIS A 262 -1.27 -10.42 2.72
CA HIS A 262 -1.31 -9.61 3.95
C HIS A 262 -0.31 -8.44 3.85
N PRO A 263 -0.72 -7.18 4.08
CA PRO A 263 0.18 -6.02 3.94
C PRO A 263 1.27 -5.93 5.03
N GLY A 264 1.18 -6.81 6.05
CA GLY A 264 2.08 -6.82 7.21
C GLY A 264 2.07 -5.52 8.08
N PRO A 265 2.54 -5.60 9.35
CA PRO A 265 2.87 -6.83 10.05
C PRO A 265 1.63 -7.68 10.32
N MET A 266 1.76 -8.97 10.40
CA MET A 266 0.65 -9.85 10.75
C MET A 266 0.68 -10.22 12.23
N ASN A 267 -0.51 -10.39 12.84
CA ASN A 267 -0.68 -10.98 14.16
C ASN A 267 -1.07 -12.45 13.97
N ARG A 268 -0.08 -13.34 14.02
CA ARG A 268 -0.29 -14.78 13.85
C ARG A 268 -1.22 -15.31 14.94
N GLY A 269 -2.22 -16.10 14.56
CA GLY A 269 -3.23 -16.62 15.49
C GLY A 269 -4.33 -15.59 15.85
N VAL A 270 -4.38 -14.42 15.18
CA VAL A 270 -5.44 -13.42 15.33
C VAL A 270 -6.20 -13.23 14.04
N GLU A 271 -5.58 -12.70 12.98
CA GLU A 271 -6.23 -12.58 11.68
C GLU A 271 -5.88 -13.72 10.70
N ILE A 272 -4.75 -14.39 10.93
CA ILE A 272 -4.29 -15.47 10.05
C ILE A 272 -3.56 -16.56 10.85
N ASP A 273 -3.78 -17.82 10.50
CA ASP A 273 -3.00 -18.93 11.02
C ASP A 273 -1.53 -18.85 10.58
N GLY A 274 -0.61 -19.14 11.51
CA GLY A 274 0.82 -19.01 11.24
C GLY A 274 1.32 -19.98 10.17
N THR A 275 0.80 -21.21 10.12
CA THR A 275 1.21 -22.21 9.13
C THR A 275 0.71 -21.82 7.74
N LEU A 276 -0.48 -21.23 7.64
CA LEU A 276 -1.03 -20.75 6.39
C LEU A 276 -0.29 -19.51 5.86
N ALA A 277 0.13 -18.61 6.75
CA ALA A 277 0.92 -17.45 6.36
C ALA A 277 2.27 -17.83 5.75
N ASP A 278 2.81 -18.99 6.11
CA ASP A 278 4.09 -19.53 5.65
C ASP A 278 3.93 -20.62 4.55
N ASP A 279 2.70 -20.89 4.10
CA ASP A 279 2.43 -21.86 3.03
C ASP A 279 2.88 -21.30 1.66
N ILE A 280 3.99 -21.78 1.17
CA ILE A 280 4.61 -21.36 -0.10
C ILE A 280 3.74 -21.61 -1.36
N ASN A 281 2.69 -22.46 -1.26
CA ASN A 281 1.81 -22.75 -2.38
C ASN A 281 0.62 -21.78 -2.48
N ARG A 282 0.29 -21.13 -1.38
CA ARG A 282 -0.90 -20.27 -1.28
C ARG A 282 -0.58 -18.85 -0.85
N SER A 283 0.39 -18.65 0.03
CA SER A 283 0.77 -17.35 0.56
C SER A 283 1.76 -16.64 -0.36
N VAL A 284 1.41 -15.43 -0.77
CA VAL A 284 2.27 -14.53 -1.56
C VAL A 284 2.72 -13.31 -0.75
N ILE A 285 2.75 -13.44 0.57
CA ILE A 285 3.06 -12.33 1.49
C ILE A 285 4.52 -11.85 1.34
N GLN A 286 5.45 -12.76 1.06
CA GLN A 286 6.85 -12.39 0.84
C GLN A 286 7.05 -11.72 -0.52
N GLU A 287 6.36 -12.20 -1.54
CA GLU A 287 6.33 -11.60 -2.88
C GLU A 287 5.79 -10.18 -2.84
N GLN A 288 4.76 -9.87 -2.01
CA GLN A 288 4.30 -8.50 -1.83
C GLN A 288 5.42 -7.56 -1.36
N VAL A 289 6.32 -8.02 -0.50
CA VAL A 289 7.46 -7.20 -0.03
C VAL A 289 8.43 -6.92 -1.17
N GLU A 290 8.74 -7.92 -2.00
CA GLU A 290 9.58 -7.78 -3.20
C GLU A 290 8.96 -6.79 -4.20
N MET A 291 7.68 -6.99 -4.52
CA MET A 291 6.93 -6.09 -5.44
C MET A 291 6.91 -4.65 -4.93
N GLY A 292 6.96 -4.46 -3.61
CA GLY A 292 6.98 -3.15 -3.00
C GLY A 292 8.16 -2.29 -3.41
N VAL A 293 9.36 -2.85 -3.55
CA VAL A 293 10.55 -2.11 -4.00
C VAL A 293 10.39 -1.74 -5.47
N ALA A 294 10.00 -2.69 -6.32
CA ALA A 294 9.85 -2.49 -7.76
C ALA A 294 8.79 -1.42 -8.10
N VAL A 295 7.63 -1.46 -7.45
CA VAL A 295 6.55 -0.46 -7.65
C VAL A 295 7.01 0.93 -7.22
N ARG A 296 7.75 1.06 -6.11
CA ARG A 296 8.27 2.34 -5.67
C ARG A 296 9.33 2.89 -6.62
N MET A 297 10.19 2.04 -7.17
CA MET A 297 11.12 2.42 -8.24
C MET A 297 10.37 2.95 -9.45
N ALA A 298 9.36 2.24 -9.95
CA ALA A 298 8.57 2.65 -11.09
C ALA A 298 7.83 3.98 -10.85
N ALA A 299 7.19 4.14 -9.70
CA ALA A 299 6.49 5.37 -9.35
C ALA A 299 7.44 6.58 -9.29
N MET A 300 8.60 6.44 -8.67
CA MET A 300 9.59 7.51 -8.57
C MET A 300 10.16 7.89 -9.93
N GLU A 301 10.47 6.91 -10.78
CA GLU A 301 10.95 7.20 -12.14
C GLU A 301 9.90 7.95 -12.97
N LEU A 302 8.63 7.51 -12.95
CA LEU A 302 7.57 8.16 -13.72
C LEU A 302 7.35 9.61 -13.28
N LEU A 303 7.41 9.89 -11.98
CA LEU A 303 7.33 11.25 -11.46
C LEU A 303 8.56 12.09 -11.84
N ALA A 304 9.76 11.51 -11.78
CA ALA A 304 11.01 12.21 -12.11
C ALA A 304 11.11 12.55 -13.61
N ARG A 305 10.57 11.72 -14.50
CA ARG A 305 10.50 12.04 -15.94
C ARG A 305 9.75 13.35 -16.19
N ASN A 306 8.64 13.58 -15.46
CA ASN A 306 7.88 14.82 -15.58
C ASN A 306 8.66 16.05 -15.08
N LEU A 307 9.51 15.91 -14.05
CA LEU A 307 10.34 17.01 -13.56
C LEU A 307 11.37 17.45 -14.60
N ARG A 308 11.99 16.51 -15.33
CA ARG A 308 13.00 16.79 -16.37
C ARG A 308 12.41 17.38 -17.65
N GLU A 309 11.12 17.17 -17.91
CA GLU A 309 10.46 17.76 -19.10
C GLU A 309 9.98 19.21 -18.88
N VAL A 310 9.91 19.66 -17.63
CA VAL A 310 9.44 21.00 -17.23
C VAL A 310 10.62 21.94 -16.94
N ALA A 311 11.82 21.40 -16.68
CA ALA A 311 13.06 22.16 -16.50
C ALA A 311 13.73 22.50 -17.84
#